data_a5189b31738290906100c6b7786a4d71
#
_entry.id   a5189b31738290906100c6b7786a4d71
#
_cell.length_a   1.000
_cell.length_b   1.000
_cell.length_c   1.000
_cell.angle_alpha   90.00
_cell.angle_beta   90.00
_cell.angle_gamma   90.00
#
_symmetry.space_group_name_H-M   'P 1'
#
loop_
_entity.id
_entity.type
_entity.pdbx_description
1 polymer ?
#
loop_
_entity_poly.entity_id
_entity_poly.type
_entity_poly.pdbx_seq_one_letter_code
_entity_poly.pdbx_strand_id
1 'polypeptide(L)'
;MNAPALTYAGFVFGSLLIAAGCWAPAASAAPAPPAKAAAATPAPSAAAAAPPCEACHGAHGEGMAAAHVPRIAGQSADYLRKQLDDYADGTRSNPIMANFAKALSAQQRAKFAARYAAMSAPYTAQAKPLNAVHLARGHQLAYQGDESKRVQACNGCHGPDGVGVPHAAPYLAGQSAEFLASALKAFQDGTRKNDAGELMRSVAGRLDDADIAAVTGYFASVDLSTH
;
A
#
# COMPACT_ATOMS: atom_id res chain seq x y z
N MET A 1 -42.79 -27.25 23.28
CA MET A 1 -42.50 -28.62 22.77
C MET A 1 -41.01 -28.82 22.85
N ASN A 2 -40.65 -29.84 23.58
CA ASN A 2 -39.38 -30.13 24.24
C ASN A 2 -38.17 -30.32 23.32
N ALA A 3 -37.03 -29.79 23.74
CA ALA A 3 -35.72 -30.22 23.32
C ALA A 3 -35.22 -31.38 24.20
N PRO A 4 -34.46 -32.34 23.70
CA PRO A 4 -33.71 -33.24 24.58
C PRO A 4 -32.23 -32.88 24.62
N ALA A 5 -31.71 -32.87 25.83
CA ALA A 5 -30.30 -32.79 26.18
C ALA A 5 -29.63 -34.14 25.91
N LEU A 6 -28.40 -34.09 25.39
CA LEU A 6 -27.48 -35.24 25.27
C LEU A 6 -26.36 -35.05 26.30
N THR A 7 -26.41 -35.90 27.31
CA THR A 7 -25.35 -36.13 28.29
C THR A 7 -24.31 -37.07 27.73
N TYR A 8 -23.02 -36.71 27.81
CA TYR A 8 -21.92 -37.64 27.57
C TYR A 8 -21.24 -38.01 28.89
N ALA A 9 -21.28 -39.31 29.18
CA ALA A 9 -20.68 -39.91 30.35
C ALA A 9 -19.19 -40.17 30.12
N GLY A 10 -18.40 -39.99 31.17
CA GLY A 10 -16.97 -40.19 31.18
C GLY A 10 -16.54 -41.68 31.16
N PHE A 11 -15.35 -41.90 30.69
CA PHE A 11 -14.60 -43.13 30.97
C PHE A 11 -13.21 -42.75 31.46
N VAL A 12 -12.95 -43.12 32.70
CA VAL A 12 -11.64 -43.11 33.37
C VAL A 12 -11.04 -44.51 33.15
N PHE A 13 -9.87 -44.58 32.54
CA PHE A 13 -9.01 -45.76 32.64
C PHE A 13 -7.62 -45.33 33.07
N GLY A 14 -7.32 -45.64 34.29
CA GLY A 14 -5.97 -45.62 34.82
C GLY A 14 -5.17 -46.83 34.35
N SER A 15 -3.96 -46.61 33.92
CA SER A 15 -2.95 -47.65 33.78
C SER A 15 -1.63 -47.16 34.34
N LEU A 16 -1.28 -47.78 35.43
CA LEU A 16 -0.03 -47.66 36.16
C LEU A 16 1.03 -48.51 35.42
N LEU A 17 2.08 -47.90 34.87
CA LEU A 17 3.25 -48.63 34.38
C LEU A 17 4.51 -48.22 35.16
N ILE A 18 5.01 -49.17 35.86
CA ILE A 18 6.28 -49.14 36.59
C ILE A 18 7.41 -49.24 35.57
N ALA A 19 8.25 -48.22 35.44
CA ALA A 19 9.47 -48.29 34.64
C ALA A 19 10.68 -48.53 35.52
N ALA A 20 11.33 -49.67 35.31
CA ALA A 20 12.56 -50.06 35.91
C ALA A 20 13.71 -49.18 35.40
N GLY A 21 14.49 -48.64 36.32
CA GLY A 21 15.64 -47.84 36.00
C GLY A 21 16.82 -48.66 35.47
N CYS A 22 17.35 -48.33 34.34
CA CYS A 22 18.69 -48.74 33.91
C CYS A 22 19.67 -47.60 34.12
N TRP A 23 20.55 -47.82 35.08
CA TRP A 23 21.66 -46.92 35.33
C TRP A 23 22.81 -47.24 34.37
N ALA A 24 23.09 -46.35 33.41
CA ALA A 24 24.26 -46.45 32.55
C ALA A 24 25.33 -45.49 33.05
N PRO A 25 26.60 -45.88 33.09
CA PRO A 25 27.69 -45.00 33.56
C PRO A 25 27.98 -43.90 32.55
N ALA A 26 28.15 -42.69 33.05
CA ALA A 26 28.53 -41.53 32.25
C ALA A 26 29.97 -41.70 31.71
N ALA A 27 30.07 -41.77 30.38
CA ALA A 27 31.33 -41.64 29.68
C ALA A 27 31.77 -40.16 29.68
N SER A 28 32.92 -39.94 30.31
CA SER A 28 33.60 -38.63 30.29
C SER A 28 34.06 -38.28 28.88
N ALA A 29 33.40 -37.34 28.22
CA ALA A 29 33.84 -36.83 26.93
C ALA A 29 34.96 -35.83 27.10
N ALA A 30 36.06 -36.07 26.46
CA ALA A 30 37.21 -35.12 26.40
C ALA A 30 36.79 -33.81 25.69
N PRO A 31 37.31 -32.65 26.08
CA PRO A 31 37.00 -31.39 25.43
C PRO A 31 37.48 -31.37 23.98
N ALA A 32 36.57 -31.02 23.07
CA ALA A 32 36.87 -30.82 21.66
C ALA A 32 37.81 -29.61 21.45
N PRO A 33 38.72 -29.66 20.50
CA PRO A 33 39.62 -28.53 20.21
C PRO A 33 38.79 -27.33 19.71
N PRO A 34 39.23 -26.08 19.97
CA PRO A 34 38.52 -24.88 19.58
C PRO A 34 38.39 -24.83 18.05
N ALA A 35 37.16 -24.74 17.58
CA ALA A 35 36.85 -24.53 16.16
C ALA A 35 37.52 -23.22 15.72
N LYS A 36 38.37 -23.33 14.69
CA LYS A 36 38.98 -22.19 14.02
C LYS A 36 37.85 -21.30 13.52
N ALA A 37 37.77 -20.07 14.07
CA ALA A 37 36.81 -19.07 13.64
C ALA A 37 36.95 -18.89 12.11
N ALA A 38 35.95 -19.32 11.39
CA ALA A 38 35.84 -18.99 9.98
C ALA A 38 35.75 -17.47 9.89
N ALA A 39 36.68 -16.87 9.20
CA ALA A 39 36.68 -15.44 8.91
C ALA A 39 35.33 -15.12 8.24
N ALA A 40 34.50 -14.33 8.90
CA ALA A 40 33.28 -13.81 8.32
C ALA A 40 33.65 -13.04 7.06
N THR A 41 33.21 -13.55 5.91
CA THR A 41 33.30 -12.81 4.66
C THR A 41 32.59 -11.48 4.90
N PRO A 42 33.25 -10.33 4.65
CA PRO A 42 32.59 -9.05 4.83
C PRO A 42 31.35 -9.04 3.92
N ALA A 43 30.20 -8.77 4.51
CA ALA A 43 28.98 -8.52 3.78
C ALA A 43 29.27 -7.46 2.71
N PRO A 44 28.72 -7.58 1.48
CA PRO A 44 28.95 -6.61 0.43
C PRO A 44 28.61 -5.22 0.95
N SER A 45 29.66 -4.43 1.12
CA SER A 45 29.62 -3.04 1.53
C SER A 45 28.79 -2.24 0.52
N ALA A 46 27.90 -1.44 1.07
CA ALA A 46 27.27 -0.29 0.43
C ALA A 46 26.59 -0.61 -0.91
N ALA A 47 25.37 -1.10 -0.84
CA ALA A 47 24.38 -0.66 -1.83
C ALA A 47 24.52 0.86 -1.93
N ALA A 48 24.89 1.36 -3.10
CA ALA A 48 24.91 2.79 -3.41
C ALA A 48 23.61 3.36 -2.84
N ALA A 49 23.74 4.35 -1.96
CA ALA A 49 22.59 4.89 -1.26
C ALA A 49 21.54 5.25 -2.31
N ALA A 50 20.39 4.61 -2.27
CA ALA A 50 19.30 4.95 -3.19
C ALA A 50 19.11 6.47 -3.04
N PRO A 51 19.04 7.23 -4.16
CA PRO A 51 18.88 8.67 -4.07
C PRO A 51 17.69 8.99 -3.17
N PRO A 52 17.79 10.02 -2.34
CA PRO A 52 16.76 10.29 -1.37
C PRO A 52 15.42 10.52 -2.08
N CYS A 53 14.37 9.81 -1.67
CA CYS A 53 13.01 9.96 -2.21
C CYS A 53 12.55 11.43 -2.18
N GLU A 54 13.06 12.16 -1.19
CA GLU A 54 12.83 13.58 -0.96
C GLU A 54 13.24 14.47 -2.15
N ALA A 55 14.22 14.06 -2.95
CA ALA A 55 14.67 14.82 -4.13
C ALA A 55 13.55 15.03 -5.16
N CYS A 56 12.61 14.09 -5.25
CA CYS A 56 11.47 14.16 -6.17
C CYS A 56 10.14 14.33 -5.43
N HIS A 57 9.95 13.61 -4.32
CA HIS A 57 8.68 13.63 -3.60
C HIS A 57 8.55 14.77 -2.57
N GLY A 58 9.56 15.64 -2.46
CA GLY A 58 9.60 16.72 -1.49
C GLY A 58 10.13 16.28 -0.12
N ALA A 59 10.64 17.24 0.67
CA ALA A 59 11.30 16.98 1.96
C ALA A 59 10.39 16.27 2.97
N HIS A 60 9.08 16.47 2.86
CA HIS A 60 8.06 15.86 3.71
C HIS A 60 7.19 14.84 2.95
N GLY A 61 7.54 14.48 1.72
CA GLY A 61 6.72 13.60 0.89
C GLY A 61 5.46 14.25 0.34
N GLU A 62 5.45 15.58 0.23
CA GLU A 62 4.33 16.41 -0.25
C GLU A 62 4.07 16.30 -1.75
N GLY A 63 5.04 15.81 -2.51
CA GLY A 63 4.98 15.70 -3.96
C GLY A 63 5.31 17.01 -4.69
N MET A 64 5.31 16.95 -6.01
CA MET A 64 5.50 18.10 -6.91
C MET A 64 4.50 18.02 -8.06
N ALA A 65 3.37 18.72 -7.93
CA ALA A 65 2.27 18.67 -8.91
C ALA A 65 2.73 19.00 -10.34
N ALA A 66 3.50 20.07 -10.52
CA ALA A 66 3.99 20.50 -11.82
C ALA A 66 4.88 19.46 -12.53
N ALA A 67 5.50 18.54 -11.78
CA ALA A 67 6.31 17.45 -12.30
C ALA A 67 5.57 16.11 -12.31
N HIS A 68 4.29 16.09 -12.00
CA HIS A 68 3.47 14.87 -11.87
C HIS A 68 4.00 13.88 -10.81
N VAL A 69 4.80 14.36 -9.86
CA VAL A 69 5.32 13.54 -8.77
C VAL A 69 4.31 13.52 -7.63
N PRO A 70 3.81 12.35 -7.23
CA PRO A 70 2.74 12.27 -6.25
C PRO A 70 3.20 12.61 -4.83
N ARG A 71 2.25 13.13 -4.04
CA ARG A 71 2.31 13.10 -2.59
C ARG A 71 2.32 11.64 -2.12
N ILE A 72 3.27 11.29 -1.25
CA ILE A 72 3.41 9.96 -0.65
C ILE A 72 3.26 9.99 0.88
N ALA A 73 3.36 11.16 1.49
CA ALA A 73 3.14 11.34 2.92
C ALA A 73 1.68 11.07 3.30
N GLY A 74 1.48 10.32 4.38
CA GLY A 74 0.16 9.95 4.88
C GLY A 74 -0.58 8.88 4.08
N GLN A 75 0.00 8.39 2.98
CA GLN A 75 -0.57 7.30 2.21
C GLN A 75 -0.40 5.97 2.96
N SER A 76 -1.34 5.04 2.80
CA SER A 76 -1.28 3.73 3.44
C SER A 76 0.07 3.02 3.19
N ALA A 77 0.68 2.49 4.26
CA ALA A 77 1.94 1.77 4.17
C ALA A 77 1.87 0.55 3.23
N ASP A 78 0.75 -0.18 3.27
CA ASP A 78 0.56 -1.34 2.40
C ASP A 78 0.42 -0.94 0.93
N TYR A 79 -0.29 0.15 0.67
CA TYR A 79 -0.37 0.69 -0.69
C TYR A 79 1.00 1.13 -1.19
N LEU A 80 1.76 1.90 -0.40
CA LEU A 80 3.10 2.35 -0.79
C LEU A 80 4.04 1.17 -1.03
N ARG A 81 4.04 0.17 -0.12
CA ARG A 81 4.83 -1.05 -0.26
C ARG A 81 4.45 -1.78 -1.55
N LYS A 82 3.14 -2.03 -1.75
CA LYS A 82 2.65 -2.67 -2.97
C LYS A 82 3.11 -1.93 -4.22
N GLN A 83 3.02 -0.59 -4.26
CA GLN A 83 3.45 0.16 -5.43
C GLN A 83 4.96 0.03 -5.68
N LEU A 84 5.79 0.02 -4.63
CA LEU A 84 7.24 -0.20 -4.77
C LEU A 84 7.54 -1.64 -5.23
N ASP A 85 6.82 -2.63 -4.72
CA ASP A 85 6.95 -4.02 -5.16
C ASP A 85 6.56 -4.16 -6.64
N ASP A 86 5.43 -3.58 -7.05
CA ASP A 86 4.92 -3.58 -8.44
C ASP A 86 5.88 -2.86 -9.43
N TYR A 87 6.57 -1.81 -8.99
CA TYR A 87 7.62 -1.17 -9.79
C TYR A 87 8.88 -2.05 -9.90
N ALA A 88 9.22 -2.76 -8.83
CA ALA A 88 10.39 -3.63 -8.82
C ALA A 88 10.22 -4.87 -9.70
N ASP A 89 9.04 -5.47 -9.73
CA ASP A 89 8.72 -6.65 -10.53
C ASP A 89 8.20 -6.31 -11.94
N GLY A 90 7.87 -5.04 -12.21
CA GLY A 90 7.44 -4.54 -13.52
C GLY A 90 5.94 -4.62 -13.78
N THR A 91 5.12 -5.03 -12.80
CA THR A 91 3.64 -5.05 -12.94
C THR A 91 3.05 -3.64 -12.97
N ARG A 92 3.80 -2.64 -12.46
CA ARG A 92 3.55 -1.22 -12.67
C ARG A 92 4.72 -0.56 -13.42
N SER A 93 4.44 0.08 -14.54
CA SER A 93 5.46 0.71 -15.38
C SER A 93 5.67 2.19 -14.99
N ASN A 94 6.90 2.53 -14.67
CA ASN A 94 7.47 3.88 -14.64
C ASN A 94 9.00 3.73 -14.59
N PRO A 95 9.74 4.16 -15.62
CA PRO A 95 11.19 3.90 -15.70
C PRO A 95 11.98 4.44 -14.51
N ILE A 96 11.62 5.63 -14.01
CA ILE A 96 12.29 6.25 -12.87
C ILE A 96 12.03 5.43 -11.61
N MET A 97 10.76 5.19 -11.28
CA MET A 97 10.40 4.46 -10.07
C MET A 97 10.84 3.00 -10.10
N ALA A 98 10.85 2.35 -11.28
CA ALA A 98 11.34 0.99 -11.44
C ALA A 98 12.82 0.88 -11.09
N ASN A 99 13.65 1.84 -11.51
CA ASN A 99 15.07 1.85 -11.17
C ASN A 99 15.29 1.97 -9.66
N PHE A 100 14.56 2.87 -8.99
CA PHE A 100 14.65 3.00 -7.53
C PHE A 100 14.14 1.75 -6.80
N ALA A 101 12.98 1.25 -7.19
CA ALA A 101 12.35 0.12 -6.53
C ALA A 101 13.18 -1.18 -6.67
N LYS A 102 13.81 -1.41 -7.83
CA LYS A 102 14.71 -2.55 -8.06
C LYS A 102 15.99 -2.48 -7.25
N ALA A 103 16.50 -1.27 -6.98
CA ALA A 103 17.68 -1.07 -6.14
C ALA A 103 17.44 -1.34 -4.65
N LEU A 104 16.17 -1.41 -4.22
CA LEU A 104 15.77 -1.64 -2.84
C LEU A 104 15.43 -3.12 -2.60
N SER A 105 15.90 -3.68 -1.48
CA SER A 105 15.39 -4.96 -1.00
C SER A 105 13.92 -4.83 -0.57
N ALA A 106 13.20 -5.96 -0.49
CA ALA A 106 11.81 -5.96 -0.01
C ALA A 106 11.67 -5.35 1.40
N GLN A 107 12.65 -5.59 2.27
CA GLN A 107 12.69 -5.00 3.61
C GLN A 107 12.87 -3.47 3.56
N GLN A 108 13.71 -2.96 2.68
CA GLN A 108 13.90 -1.52 2.50
C GLN A 108 12.64 -0.87 1.93
N ARG A 109 11.96 -1.49 0.94
CA ARG A 109 10.67 -1.02 0.42
C ARG A 109 9.61 -0.93 1.52
N ALA A 110 9.49 -1.96 2.36
CA ALA A 110 8.59 -1.93 3.52
C ALA A 110 8.93 -0.81 4.51
N LYS A 111 10.24 -0.61 4.81
CA LYS A 111 10.70 0.44 5.72
C LYS A 111 10.38 1.85 5.18
N PHE A 112 10.63 2.11 3.89
CA PHE A 112 10.29 3.40 3.28
C PHE A 112 8.78 3.62 3.23
N ALA A 113 8.00 2.60 2.89
CA ALA A 113 6.54 2.68 2.90
C ALA A 113 6.00 3.06 4.29
N ALA A 114 6.47 2.40 5.34
CA ALA A 114 6.08 2.71 6.72
C ALA A 114 6.50 4.14 7.14
N ARG A 115 7.72 4.57 6.74
CA ARG A 115 8.20 5.93 7.02
C ARG A 115 7.29 6.99 6.44
N TYR A 116 6.98 6.91 5.13
CA TYR A 116 6.13 7.92 4.48
C TYR A 116 4.67 7.85 4.91
N ALA A 117 4.17 6.67 5.24
CA ALA A 117 2.83 6.52 5.80
C ALA A 117 2.67 7.24 7.14
N ALA A 118 3.72 7.29 7.95
CA ALA A 118 3.73 7.98 9.25
C ALA A 118 4.01 9.49 9.15
N MET A 119 4.31 10.01 7.95
CA MET A 119 4.61 11.44 7.77
C MET A 119 3.32 12.24 7.54
N SER A 120 3.24 13.39 8.19
CA SER A 120 2.25 14.42 7.87
C SER A 120 2.92 15.49 7.03
N ALA A 121 2.58 15.55 5.75
CA ALA A 121 3.03 16.66 4.92
C ALA A 121 2.06 17.85 5.06
N PRO A 122 2.54 19.08 5.00
CA PRO A 122 1.67 20.23 4.91
C PRO A 122 0.67 20.03 3.76
N TYR A 123 -0.61 20.27 4.03
CA TYR A 123 -1.58 20.32 2.95
C TYR A 123 -1.29 21.57 2.12
N THR A 124 -1.05 21.37 0.85
CA THR A 124 -1.02 22.42 -0.14
C THR A 124 -2.07 22.06 -1.16
N ALA A 125 -3.08 22.89 -1.33
CA ALA A 125 -4.08 22.69 -2.38
C ALA A 125 -3.35 22.53 -3.73
N GLN A 126 -3.41 21.32 -4.28
CA GLN A 126 -2.65 20.96 -5.49
C GLN A 126 -3.45 21.27 -6.76
N ALA A 127 -4.65 21.82 -6.62
CA ALA A 127 -5.53 22.06 -7.75
C ALA A 127 -5.54 23.54 -8.17
N LYS A 128 -5.55 23.78 -9.48
CA LYS A 128 -6.04 25.04 -10.01
C LYS A 128 -7.52 25.18 -9.63
N PRO A 129 -8.01 26.41 -9.34
CA PRO A 129 -9.41 26.62 -9.04
C PRO A 129 -10.28 26.01 -10.14
N LEU A 130 -11.15 25.06 -9.78
CA LEU A 130 -12.13 24.51 -10.68
C LEU A 130 -13.25 25.52 -10.90
N ASN A 131 -13.80 25.56 -12.11
CA ASN A 131 -15.07 26.26 -12.31
C ASN A 131 -16.20 25.48 -11.59
N ALA A 132 -17.30 26.14 -11.31
CA ALA A 132 -18.41 25.57 -10.54
C ALA A 132 -18.99 24.29 -11.18
N VAL A 133 -19.00 24.18 -12.51
CA VAL A 133 -19.52 23.00 -13.24
C VAL A 133 -18.61 21.80 -13.02
N HIS A 134 -17.29 21.96 -13.15
CA HIS A 134 -16.35 20.86 -12.89
C HIS A 134 -16.34 20.46 -11.41
N LEU A 135 -16.46 21.42 -10.51
CA LEU A 135 -16.54 21.13 -9.07
C LEU A 135 -17.79 20.30 -8.74
N ALA A 136 -18.95 20.70 -9.26
CA ALA A 136 -20.20 19.99 -9.07
C ALA A 136 -20.14 18.56 -9.67
N ARG A 137 -19.58 18.41 -10.87
CA ARG A 137 -19.42 17.10 -11.51
C ARG A 137 -18.45 16.21 -10.75
N GLY A 138 -17.33 16.76 -10.31
CA GLY A 138 -16.33 16.03 -9.49
C GLY A 138 -16.94 15.55 -8.17
N HIS A 139 -17.67 16.42 -7.48
CA HIS A 139 -18.42 16.07 -6.26
C HIS A 139 -19.46 14.96 -6.53
N GLN A 140 -20.24 15.09 -7.61
CA GLN A 140 -21.20 14.05 -7.99
C GLN A 140 -20.51 12.69 -8.15
N LEU A 141 -19.43 12.61 -8.94
CA LEU A 141 -18.69 11.36 -9.13
C LEU A 141 -18.10 10.82 -7.83
N ALA A 142 -17.63 11.71 -6.95
CA ALA A 142 -17.06 11.31 -5.66
C ALA A 142 -18.10 10.69 -4.72
N TYR A 143 -19.29 11.27 -4.62
CA TYR A 143 -20.30 10.89 -3.61
C TYR A 143 -21.45 10.04 -4.13
N GLN A 144 -21.82 10.20 -5.40
CA GLN A 144 -22.98 9.53 -5.98
C GLN A 144 -22.61 8.58 -7.12
N GLY A 145 -21.48 8.84 -7.79
CA GLY A 145 -21.11 8.15 -9.01
C GLY A 145 -21.92 8.63 -10.22
N ASP A 146 -22.07 7.75 -11.19
CA ASP A 146 -22.88 7.99 -12.40
C ASP A 146 -23.53 6.66 -12.85
N GLU A 147 -24.81 6.51 -12.57
CA GLU A 147 -25.56 5.30 -12.89
C GLU A 147 -25.63 5.06 -14.41
N SER A 148 -25.77 6.12 -15.21
CA SER A 148 -25.85 6.03 -16.66
C SER A 148 -24.59 5.45 -17.29
N LYS A 149 -23.44 5.73 -16.67
CA LYS A 149 -22.11 5.19 -17.03
C LYS A 149 -21.73 3.94 -16.21
N ARG A 150 -22.58 3.52 -15.27
CA ARG A 150 -22.29 2.43 -14.32
C ARG A 150 -20.99 2.66 -13.54
N VAL A 151 -20.75 3.91 -13.14
CA VAL A 151 -19.63 4.34 -12.31
C VAL A 151 -20.14 4.48 -10.87
N GLN A 152 -19.59 3.69 -9.97
CA GLN A 152 -19.88 3.80 -8.53
C GLN A 152 -19.24 5.05 -7.95
N ALA A 153 -19.80 5.54 -6.84
CA ALA A 153 -19.20 6.63 -6.07
C ALA A 153 -17.76 6.30 -5.66
N CYS A 154 -16.81 7.19 -5.96
CA CYS A 154 -15.38 6.97 -5.66
C CYS A 154 -15.16 6.77 -4.16
N ASN A 155 -15.86 7.56 -3.32
CA ASN A 155 -15.81 7.49 -1.86
C ASN A 155 -16.29 6.14 -1.30
N GLY A 156 -17.10 5.38 -2.05
CA GLY A 156 -17.53 4.04 -1.66
C GLY A 156 -16.37 3.05 -1.45
N CYS A 157 -15.26 3.24 -2.19
CA CYS A 157 -14.05 2.44 -2.05
C CYS A 157 -12.90 3.24 -1.42
N HIS A 158 -12.76 4.52 -1.79
CA HIS A 158 -11.65 5.38 -1.35
C HIS A 158 -11.91 6.10 -0.01
N GLY A 159 -12.98 5.75 0.69
CA GLY A 159 -13.35 6.33 1.98
C GLY A 159 -13.99 7.72 1.86
N PRO A 160 -14.59 8.22 2.95
CA PRO A 160 -15.17 9.56 2.98
C PRO A 160 -14.14 10.59 2.52
N ASP A 161 -14.55 11.51 1.69
CA ASP A 161 -13.69 12.57 1.13
C ASP A 161 -12.41 12.07 0.42
N GLY A 162 -12.33 10.78 0.12
CA GLY A 162 -11.15 10.19 -0.51
C GLY A 162 -9.95 10.01 0.41
N VAL A 163 -10.15 9.91 1.73
CA VAL A 163 -9.07 9.71 2.71
C VAL A 163 -8.48 8.29 2.71
N GLY A 164 -8.92 7.46 1.78
CA GLY A 164 -8.47 6.09 1.66
C GLY A 164 -9.11 5.14 2.66
N VAL A 165 -8.94 3.86 2.39
CA VAL A 165 -9.31 2.77 3.32
C VAL A 165 -8.06 1.91 3.51
N PRO A 166 -7.54 1.78 4.72
CA PRO A 166 -6.35 0.96 4.99
C PRO A 166 -6.50 -0.43 4.38
N HIS A 167 -5.43 -0.93 3.78
CA HIS A 167 -5.35 -2.24 3.09
C HIS A 167 -6.25 -2.42 1.85
N ALA A 168 -7.20 -1.51 1.58
CA ALA A 168 -8.17 -1.66 0.48
C ALA A 168 -7.95 -0.66 -0.65
N ALA A 169 -7.97 0.65 -0.37
CA ALA A 169 -7.90 1.66 -1.40
C ALA A 169 -7.04 2.85 -0.99
N PRO A 170 -6.27 3.41 -1.93
CA PRO A 170 -5.42 4.55 -1.62
C PRO A 170 -6.24 5.81 -1.35
N TYR A 171 -5.63 6.68 -0.64
CA TYR A 171 -6.01 8.03 -0.35
C TYR A 171 -5.85 8.93 -1.60
N LEU A 172 -6.87 9.71 -1.89
CA LEU A 172 -6.97 10.59 -3.07
C LEU A 172 -6.97 12.08 -2.69
N ALA A 173 -7.51 12.41 -1.52
CA ALA A 173 -7.69 13.78 -1.07
C ALA A 173 -6.37 14.57 -1.02
N GLY A 174 -6.33 15.77 -1.54
CA GLY A 174 -5.12 16.59 -1.60
C GLY A 174 -3.97 16.01 -2.43
N GLN A 175 -4.22 14.97 -3.23
CA GLN A 175 -3.26 14.49 -4.21
C GLN A 175 -3.31 15.37 -5.45
N SER A 176 -2.19 15.51 -6.16
CA SER A 176 -2.12 16.31 -7.39
C SER A 176 -3.15 15.85 -8.44
N ALA A 177 -3.91 16.78 -8.98
CA ALA A 177 -4.90 16.51 -10.02
C ALA A 177 -4.24 15.87 -11.25
N GLU A 178 -3.06 16.34 -11.63
CA GLU A 178 -2.28 15.85 -12.77
C GLU A 178 -1.85 14.39 -12.55
N PHE A 179 -1.39 14.05 -11.33
CA PHE A 179 -1.05 12.68 -11.00
C PHE A 179 -2.28 11.77 -11.00
N LEU A 180 -3.38 12.19 -10.39
CA LEU A 180 -4.63 11.43 -10.39
C LEU A 180 -5.14 11.20 -11.81
N ALA A 181 -5.13 12.23 -12.65
CA ALA A 181 -5.54 12.14 -14.05
C ALA A 181 -4.66 11.17 -14.85
N SER A 182 -3.34 11.28 -14.69
CA SER A 182 -2.41 10.36 -15.36
C SER A 182 -2.60 8.91 -14.90
N ALA A 183 -2.91 8.70 -13.62
CA ALA A 183 -3.19 7.37 -13.08
C ALA A 183 -4.49 6.77 -13.63
N LEU A 184 -5.57 7.57 -13.74
CA LEU A 184 -6.83 7.13 -14.36
C LEU A 184 -6.64 6.83 -15.84
N LYS A 185 -5.92 7.67 -16.57
CA LYS A 185 -5.59 7.44 -17.99
C LYS A 185 -4.79 6.15 -18.17
N ALA A 186 -3.80 5.90 -17.32
CA ALA A 186 -3.00 4.68 -17.39
C ALA A 186 -3.82 3.41 -17.08
N PHE A 187 -4.83 3.50 -16.24
CA PHE A 187 -5.80 2.41 -16.08
C PHE A 187 -6.72 2.27 -17.29
N GLN A 188 -7.18 3.39 -17.86
CA GLN A 188 -8.08 3.42 -19.01
C GLN A 188 -7.44 2.82 -20.27
N ASP A 189 -6.18 3.17 -20.56
CA ASP A 189 -5.42 2.66 -21.72
C ASP A 189 -4.75 1.30 -21.45
N GLY A 190 -4.84 0.80 -20.23
CA GLY A 190 -4.29 -0.49 -19.83
C GLY A 190 -2.76 -0.51 -19.67
N THR A 191 -2.07 0.63 -19.66
CA THR A 191 -0.64 0.70 -19.33
C THR A 191 -0.39 0.48 -17.84
N ARG A 192 -1.40 0.70 -16.99
CA ARG A 192 -1.43 0.34 -15.58
C ARG A 192 -2.42 -0.80 -15.34
N LYS A 193 -1.91 -1.94 -14.85
CA LYS A 193 -2.70 -3.19 -14.65
C LYS A 193 -2.54 -3.79 -13.26
N ASN A 194 -1.99 -3.05 -12.33
CA ASN A 194 -1.68 -3.54 -10.98
C ASN A 194 -2.84 -3.39 -9.98
N ASP A 195 -4.05 -3.21 -10.47
CA ASP A 195 -5.29 -3.13 -9.69
C ASP A 195 -5.89 -4.52 -9.46
N ALA A 196 -6.26 -4.81 -8.22
CA ALA A 196 -6.89 -6.07 -7.85
C ALA A 196 -8.27 -6.21 -8.55
N GLY A 197 -8.51 -7.35 -9.19
CA GLY A 197 -9.79 -7.63 -9.83
C GLY A 197 -10.18 -6.67 -10.94
N GLU A 198 -9.23 -5.95 -11.55
CA GLU A 198 -9.47 -4.97 -12.62
C GLU A 198 -10.41 -3.82 -12.23
N LEU A 199 -10.58 -3.57 -10.94
CA LEU A 199 -11.55 -2.59 -10.44
C LEU A 199 -11.31 -1.19 -11.00
N MET A 200 -10.08 -0.68 -10.89
CA MET A 200 -9.79 0.68 -11.37
C MET A 200 -9.80 0.77 -12.89
N ARG A 201 -9.37 -0.26 -13.62
CA ARG A 201 -9.50 -0.33 -15.09
C ARG A 201 -10.96 -0.29 -15.52
N SER A 202 -11.82 -1.05 -14.82
CA SER A 202 -13.26 -1.06 -15.08
C SER A 202 -13.91 0.30 -14.84
N VAL A 203 -13.53 1.00 -13.75
CA VAL A 203 -14.04 2.35 -13.45
C VAL A 203 -13.49 3.37 -14.46
N ALA A 204 -12.18 3.41 -14.65
CA ALA A 204 -11.54 4.38 -15.55
C ALA A 204 -12.01 4.27 -16.99
N GLY A 205 -12.25 3.05 -17.48
CA GLY A 205 -12.75 2.82 -18.84
C GLY A 205 -14.16 3.37 -19.12
N ARG A 206 -14.89 3.82 -18.09
CA ARG A 206 -16.22 4.41 -18.20
C ARG A 206 -16.24 5.93 -18.06
N LEU A 207 -15.12 6.52 -17.71
CA LEU A 207 -14.97 7.98 -17.57
C LEU A 207 -14.50 8.58 -18.89
N ASP A 208 -15.06 9.71 -19.27
CA ASP A 208 -14.50 10.54 -20.32
C ASP A 208 -13.49 11.56 -19.75
N ASP A 209 -12.87 12.34 -20.66
CA ASP A 209 -11.84 13.31 -20.27
C ASP A 209 -12.38 14.42 -19.35
N ALA A 210 -13.63 14.82 -19.55
CA ALA A 210 -14.27 15.81 -18.69
C ALA A 210 -14.53 15.27 -17.29
N ASP A 211 -14.96 14.01 -17.17
CA ASP A 211 -15.15 13.33 -15.90
C ASP A 211 -13.82 13.18 -15.15
N ILE A 212 -12.77 12.76 -15.85
CA ILE A 212 -11.43 12.63 -15.28
C ILE A 212 -10.95 13.98 -14.75
N ALA A 213 -11.04 15.03 -15.56
CA ALA A 213 -10.65 16.37 -15.13
C ALA A 213 -11.46 16.87 -13.92
N ALA A 214 -12.77 16.61 -13.90
CA ALA A 214 -13.66 17.02 -12.83
C ALA A 214 -13.34 16.29 -11.50
N VAL A 215 -13.28 14.95 -11.53
CA VAL A 215 -13.09 14.17 -10.31
C VAL A 215 -11.69 14.30 -9.73
N THR A 216 -10.66 14.39 -10.58
CA THR A 216 -9.28 14.56 -10.11
C THR A 216 -9.05 15.95 -9.54
N GLY A 217 -9.61 16.97 -10.18
CA GLY A 217 -9.58 18.33 -9.64
C GLY A 217 -10.36 18.45 -8.33
N TYR A 218 -11.50 17.76 -8.21
CA TYR A 218 -12.26 17.71 -6.96
C TYR A 218 -11.39 17.14 -5.82
N PHE A 219 -10.84 15.93 -5.96
CA PHE A 219 -10.01 15.33 -4.91
C PHE A 219 -8.74 16.14 -4.61
N ALA A 220 -8.14 16.77 -5.62
CA ALA A 220 -6.99 17.64 -5.40
C ALA A 220 -7.34 18.92 -4.60
N SER A 221 -8.61 19.33 -4.58
CA SER A 221 -9.09 20.48 -3.83
C SER A 221 -9.58 20.16 -2.41
N VAL A 222 -9.73 18.87 -2.06
CA VAL A 222 -10.15 18.47 -0.70
C VAL A 222 -9.09 18.87 0.31
N ASP A 223 -9.45 19.73 1.24
CA ASP A 223 -8.59 20.16 2.34
C ASP A 223 -8.70 19.21 3.51
N LEU A 224 -7.59 18.59 3.85
CA LEU A 224 -7.51 17.62 4.95
C LEU A 224 -7.16 18.26 6.29
N SER A 225 -6.89 19.56 6.33
CA SER A 225 -6.60 20.27 7.59
C SER A 225 -7.82 20.36 8.51
N THR A 226 -9.00 20.02 7.99
CA THR A 226 -10.29 20.06 8.70
C THR A 226 -10.81 18.69 9.16
N HIS A 227 -10.01 17.60 8.96
CA HIS A 227 -10.38 16.22 9.29
C HIS A 227 -9.49 15.57 10.35
#